data_37614cfb060cac6a2be30a17460a4c70
#
_entry.id   37614cfb060cac6a2be30a17460a4c70
#
_cell.length_a   1.000
_cell.length_b   1.000
_cell.length_c   1.000
_cell.angle_alpha   90.00
_cell.angle_beta   90.00
_cell.angle_gamma   90.00
#
_symmetry.space_group_name_H-M   'P 1'
#
loop_
_entity.id
_entity.type
_entity.pdbx_description
1 polymer ?
#
loop_
_entity_poly.entity_id
_entity_poly.type
_entity_poly.pdbx_seq_one_letter_code
_entity_poly.pdbx_strand_id
1 'polypeptide(L)'
;MKKIMTVSLCLLFVGVSIAAAAPGLTSQTIDKQPLALNGAFTANIGYRRQGQNATIVGTMNGTYEMRARGGRFTGDWATENRTGTLRGGFGRHILLGRITTMVNGTERSLPVVGFLKAQDGQFIGRFMAPVGPALYFWGDYT
;
A
#
# COMPACT_ATOMS: atom_id res chain seq x y z
N MET A 1 -3.29 -60.81 -7.67
CA MET A 1 -1.97 -60.93 -8.32
C MET A 1 -2.04 -60.30 -9.68
N LYS A 2 -1.56 -59.07 -9.86
CA LYS A 2 -1.37 -58.45 -11.18
C LYS A 2 -0.02 -57.75 -11.18
N LYS A 3 0.84 -58.22 -12.06
CA LYS A 3 2.24 -57.82 -12.24
C LYS A 3 2.29 -56.44 -12.88
N ILE A 4 3.03 -55.52 -12.32
CA ILE A 4 3.36 -54.21 -12.88
C ILE A 4 4.65 -54.40 -13.68
N MET A 5 4.57 -54.17 -14.99
CA MET A 5 5.73 -54.13 -15.89
C MET A 5 6.28 -52.70 -15.91
N THR A 6 7.52 -52.61 -15.44
CA THR A 6 8.30 -51.36 -15.55
C THR A 6 8.98 -51.34 -16.92
N VAL A 7 8.65 -50.38 -17.75
CA VAL A 7 9.35 -50.11 -19.01
C VAL A 7 10.29 -48.95 -18.79
N SER A 8 11.59 -49.26 -18.76
CA SER A 8 12.67 -48.27 -18.74
C SER A 8 12.97 -47.86 -20.16
N LEU A 9 12.72 -46.62 -20.49
CA LEU A 9 13.03 -46.00 -21.80
C LEU A 9 14.29 -45.14 -21.65
N CYS A 10 15.47 -45.72 -21.98
CA CYS A 10 16.71 -44.98 -22.15
C CYS A 10 16.69 -44.25 -23.49
N LEU A 11 16.61 -42.92 -23.50
CA LEU A 11 16.81 -42.09 -24.65
C LEU A 11 18.24 -41.52 -24.63
N LEU A 12 19.07 -42.07 -25.49
CA LEU A 12 20.41 -41.57 -25.85
C LEU A 12 20.23 -40.31 -26.73
N PHE A 13 20.54 -39.16 -26.20
CA PHE A 13 20.71 -37.95 -27.01
C PHE A 13 22.17 -37.81 -27.44
N VAL A 14 22.37 -38.03 -28.73
CA VAL A 14 23.62 -37.69 -29.41
C VAL A 14 23.71 -36.18 -29.56
N GLY A 15 24.72 -35.60 -28.93
CA GLY A 15 24.97 -34.15 -29.01
C GLY A 15 25.50 -33.75 -30.39
N VAL A 16 24.77 -32.87 -31.04
CA VAL A 16 25.32 -32.08 -32.18
C VAL A 16 25.58 -30.67 -31.65
N SER A 17 26.86 -30.37 -31.45
CA SER A 17 27.31 -29.03 -31.11
C SER A 17 27.30 -28.15 -32.37
N ILE A 18 26.28 -27.31 -32.52
CA ILE A 18 26.27 -26.22 -33.48
C ILE A 18 26.67 -24.95 -32.71
N ALA A 19 27.90 -24.51 -32.91
CA ALA A 19 28.37 -23.21 -32.46
C ALA A 19 27.75 -22.13 -33.38
N ALA A 20 26.58 -21.64 -33.02
CA ALA A 20 26.03 -20.41 -33.59
C ALA A 20 26.47 -19.24 -32.72
N ALA A 21 27.29 -18.37 -33.25
CA ALA A 21 27.60 -17.08 -32.68
C ALA A 21 26.29 -16.29 -32.56
N ALA A 22 25.74 -16.21 -31.36
CA ALA A 22 24.59 -15.36 -31.06
C ALA A 22 25.08 -13.90 -31.02
N PRO A 23 24.44 -12.98 -31.79
CA PRO A 23 24.70 -11.55 -31.63
C PRO A 23 24.26 -11.14 -30.22
N GLY A 24 25.09 -10.33 -29.57
CA GLY A 24 24.93 -9.96 -28.16
C GLY A 24 23.52 -9.61 -27.75
N LEU A 25 22.97 -10.44 -26.89
CA LEU A 25 21.85 -10.06 -26.03
C LEU A 25 22.39 -8.99 -25.08
N THR A 26 22.27 -7.73 -25.48
CA THR A 26 22.32 -6.62 -24.54
C THR A 26 21.23 -6.93 -23.51
N SER A 27 21.66 -7.34 -22.32
CA SER A 27 20.77 -7.37 -21.15
C SER A 27 20.24 -5.95 -21.00
N GLN A 28 19.03 -5.69 -21.47
CA GLN A 28 18.28 -4.53 -21.06
C GLN A 28 18.10 -4.71 -19.55
N THR A 29 18.98 -4.05 -18.82
CA THR A 29 18.72 -3.75 -17.42
C THR A 29 17.42 -2.99 -17.46
N ILE A 30 16.33 -3.67 -17.07
CA ILE A 30 15.07 -2.99 -16.77
C ILE A 30 15.47 -2.08 -15.61
N ASP A 31 15.74 -0.82 -15.93
CA ASP A 31 15.84 0.22 -14.95
C ASP A 31 14.50 0.18 -14.22
N LYS A 32 14.47 -0.53 -13.10
CA LYS A 32 13.42 -0.37 -12.12
C LYS A 32 13.57 1.05 -11.66
N GLN A 33 12.84 1.95 -12.32
CA GLN A 33 12.70 3.32 -11.93
C GLN A 33 12.47 3.29 -10.41
N PRO A 34 13.37 3.86 -9.59
CA PRO A 34 13.19 3.80 -8.15
C PRO A 34 11.82 4.38 -7.90
N LEU A 35 10.93 3.59 -7.27
CA LEU A 35 9.65 4.07 -6.78
C LEU A 35 9.94 5.40 -6.12
N ALA A 36 9.22 6.46 -6.52
CA ALA A 36 9.42 7.78 -5.97
C ALA A 36 9.51 7.63 -4.45
N LEU A 37 10.69 7.89 -3.90
CA LEU A 37 10.97 7.66 -2.49
C LEU A 37 10.10 8.56 -1.61
N ASN A 38 9.54 9.61 -2.20
CA ASN A 38 8.70 10.61 -1.55
C ASN A 38 7.58 11.02 -2.49
N GLY A 39 6.42 11.32 -1.94
CA GLY A 39 5.28 11.79 -2.70
C GLY A 39 4.29 12.54 -1.83
N ALA A 40 3.20 12.98 -2.47
CA ALA A 40 2.08 13.62 -1.80
C ALA A 40 0.85 12.70 -1.83
N PHE A 41 -0.06 12.94 -0.92
CA PHE A 41 -1.35 12.26 -0.91
C PHE A 41 -2.48 13.22 -0.56
N THR A 42 -3.65 12.95 -1.11
CA THR A 42 -4.91 13.60 -0.73
C THR A 42 -5.98 12.53 -0.55
N ALA A 43 -6.83 12.68 0.46
CA ALA A 43 -7.91 11.72 0.66
C ALA A 43 -9.13 12.33 1.34
N ASN A 44 -10.25 11.68 1.12
CA ASN A 44 -11.49 11.88 1.86
C ASN A 44 -11.53 10.98 3.08
N ILE A 45 -12.14 11.45 4.15
CA ILE A 45 -12.45 10.70 5.36
C ILE A 45 -13.96 10.57 5.46
N GLY A 46 -14.48 9.38 5.75
CA GLY A 46 -15.92 9.21 5.82
C GLY A 46 -16.39 7.89 6.35
N TYR A 47 -17.69 7.74 6.36
CA TYR A 47 -18.37 6.50 6.70
C TYR A 47 -18.84 5.80 5.43
N ARG A 48 -18.63 4.50 5.36
CA ARG A 48 -19.14 3.68 4.27
C ARG A 48 -20.15 2.69 4.84
N ARG A 49 -21.41 2.86 4.49
CA ARG A 49 -22.45 1.86 4.78
C ARG A 49 -22.59 0.93 3.58
N GLN A 50 -22.80 -0.35 3.87
CA GLN A 50 -22.99 -1.36 2.84
C GLN A 50 -24.20 -1.00 1.96
N GLY A 51 -23.99 -0.88 0.63
CA GLY A 51 -25.04 -0.55 -0.32
C GLY A 51 -25.42 0.93 -0.43
N GLN A 52 -24.71 1.85 0.24
CA GLN A 52 -24.96 3.29 0.17
C GLN A 52 -23.71 4.05 -0.30
N ASN A 53 -23.92 5.27 -0.82
CA ASN A 53 -22.84 6.20 -1.12
C ASN A 53 -22.07 6.54 0.16
N ALA A 54 -20.76 6.72 0.03
CA ALA A 54 -19.92 7.11 1.15
C ALA A 54 -20.30 8.52 1.63
N THR A 55 -20.48 8.70 2.93
CA THR A 55 -20.67 10.02 3.53
C THR A 55 -19.30 10.58 3.89
N ILE A 56 -18.87 11.65 3.22
CA ILE A 56 -17.62 12.34 3.52
C ILE A 56 -17.85 13.23 4.74
N VAL A 57 -16.97 13.11 5.73
CA VAL A 57 -16.99 13.92 6.96
C VAL A 57 -15.73 14.76 7.12
N GLY A 58 -14.75 14.59 6.25
CA GLY A 58 -13.51 15.34 6.28
C GLY A 58 -12.57 14.98 5.16
N THR A 59 -11.42 15.64 5.16
CA THR A 59 -10.34 15.45 4.21
C THR A 59 -9.01 15.30 4.93
N MET A 60 -8.03 14.73 4.29
CA MET A 60 -6.64 14.74 4.72
C MET A 60 -5.71 14.90 3.51
N ASN A 61 -4.59 15.54 3.75
CA ASN A 61 -3.54 15.73 2.75
C ASN A 61 -2.18 15.73 3.45
N GLY A 62 -1.15 15.39 2.71
CA GLY A 62 0.18 15.35 3.27
C GLY A 62 1.21 14.77 2.32
N THR A 63 2.32 14.36 2.91
CA THR A 63 3.45 13.77 2.21
C THR A 63 3.78 12.40 2.78
N TYR A 64 4.40 11.58 1.97
CA TYR A 64 4.92 10.29 2.42
C TYR A 64 6.35 10.07 1.91
N GLU A 65 7.09 9.25 2.64
CA GLU A 65 8.42 8.78 2.32
C GLU A 65 8.42 7.25 2.31
N MET A 66 8.74 6.64 1.18
CA MET A 66 8.86 5.19 1.07
C MET A 66 10.22 4.73 1.57
N ARG A 67 10.23 3.58 2.21
CA ARG A 67 11.41 2.86 2.72
C ARG A 67 11.34 1.40 2.31
N ALA A 68 12.43 0.67 2.44
CA ALA A 68 12.55 -0.70 1.99
C ALA A 68 11.45 -1.67 2.48
N ARG A 69 10.85 -1.42 3.64
CA ARG A 69 9.81 -2.29 4.25
C ARG A 69 8.52 -1.57 4.61
N GLY A 70 8.27 -0.40 4.05
CA GLY A 70 7.11 0.42 4.33
C GLY A 70 7.39 1.88 4.09
N GLY A 71 6.73 2.78 4.81
CA GLY A 71 6.95 4.21 4.67
C GLY A 71 6.55 4.98 5.90
N ARG A 72 6.79 6.27 5.86
CA ARG A 72 6.29 7.24 6.82
C ARG A 72 5.37 8.22 6.11
N PHE A 73 4.46 8.80 6.84
CA PHE A 73 3.59 9.86 6.35
C PHE A 73 3.44 10.94 7.41
N THR A 74 3.22 12.15 6.94
CA THR A 74 2.84 13.31 7.74
C THR A 74 1.89 14.17 6.94
N GLY A 75 0.96 14.83 7.60
CA GLY A 75 0.00 15.68 6.92
C GLY A 75 -0.97 16.33 7.89
N ASP A 76 -1.99 16.93 7.29
CA ASP A 76 -3.07 17.60 7.99
C ASP A 76 -4.39 16.92 7.67
N TRP A 77 -5.32 17.04 8.59
CA TRP A 77 -6.69 16.59 8.40
C TRP A 77 -7.66 17.66 8.86
N ALA A 78 -8.80 17.71 8.22
CA ALA A 78 -9.87 18.63 8.54
C ALA A 78 -11.23 17.94 8.43
N THR A 79 -12.11 18.26 9.36
CA THR A 79 -13.55 18.01 9.30
C THR A 79 -14.27 19.32 9.44
N GLU A 80 -15.60 19.33 9.35
CA GLU A 80 -16.41 20.54 9.51
C GLU A 80 -16.07 21.34 10.80
N ASN A 81 -15.80 20.64 11.89
CA ASN A 81 -15.66 21.26 13.22
C ASN A 81 -14.26 21.11 13.84
N ARG A 82 -13.34 20.45 13.19
CA ARG A 82 -12.01 20.15 13.75
C ARG A 82 -10.97 20.05 12.66
N THR A 83 -9.78 20.47 13.05
CA THR A 83 -8.56 20.30 12.25
C THR A 83 -7.45 19.70 13.12
N GLY A 84 -6.43 19.22 12.50
CA GLY A 84 -5.27 18.72 13.20
C GLY A 84 -4.23 18.13 12.28
N THR A 85 -3.21 17.54 12.87
CA THR A 85 -2.12 16.90 12.15
C THR A 85 -2.23 15.38 12.26
N LEU A 86 -1.66 14.68 11.29
CA LEU A 86 -1.49 13.24 11.34
C LEU A 86 -0.06 12.88 10.98
N ARG A 87 0.47 11.88 11.63
CA ARG A 87 1.81 11.36 11.35
C ARG A 87 1.89 9.88 11.69
N GLY A 88 2.69 9.14 10.96
CA GLY A 88 2.84 7.71 11.27
C GLY A 88 3.73 6.98 10.29
N GLY A 89 3.57 5.67 10.30
CA GLY A 89 4.20 4.77 9.36
C GLY A 89 3.19 3.79 8.80
N PHE A 90 3.53 3.24 7.67
CA PHE A 90 2.77 2.18 7.04
C PHE A 90 3.69 1.06 6.56
N GLY A 91 3.20 -0.15 6.67
CA GLY A 91 3.82 -1.34 6.11
C GLY A 91 2.98 -1.88 4.95
N ARG A 92 3.13 -3.17 4.66
CA ARG A 92 2.45 -3.80 3.52
C ARG A 92 0.93 -3.54 3.49
N HIS A 93 0.25 -3.64 4.63
CA HIS A 93 -1.20 -3.45 4.75
C HIS A 93 -1.63 -2.76 6.05
N ILE A 94 -0.69 -2.41 6.91
CA ILE A 94 -0.97 -1.85 8.22
C ILE A 94 -0.46 -0.41 8.26
N LEU A 95 -1.28 0.46 8.82
CA LEU A 95 -0.98 1.85 9.12
C LEU A 95 -1.01 2.03 10.63
N LEU A 96 0.06 2.59 11.15
CA LEU A 96 0.20 2.96 12.57
C LEU A 96 0.55 4.44 12.64
N GLY A 97 -0.19 5.18 13.42
CA GLY A 97 0.05 6.62 13.48
C GLY A 97 -0.55 7.28 14.71
N ARG A 98 -0.54 8.60 14.65
CA ARG A 98 -1.09 9.47 15.66
C ARG A 98 -1.77 10.65 14.99
N ILE A 99 -2.96 10.94 15.46
CA ILE A 99 -3.71 12.14 15.11
C ILE A 99 -3.61 13.11 16.27
N THR A 100 -3.29 14.36 15.97
CA THR A 100 -3.24 15.44 16.95
C THR A 100 -4.28 16.48 16.59
N THR A 101 -5.02 16.98 17.57
CA THR A 101 -6.02 18.03 17.40
C THR A 101 -6.10 18.92 18.63
N MET A 102 -6.58 20.12 18.45
CA MET A 102 -6.87 21.03 19.55
C MET A 102 -8.32 20.86 20.02
N VAL A 103 -8.51 20.64 21.32
CA VAL A 103 -9.83 20.56 21.95
C VAL A 103 -9.84 21.51 23.14
N ASN A 104 -10.67 22.54 23.10
CA ASN A 104 -10.76 23.56 24.15
C ASN A 104 -9.40 24.18 24.51
N GLY A 105 -8.60 24.52 23.51
CA GLY A 105 -7.25 25.10 23.71
C GLY A 105 -6.18 24.11 24.20
N THR A 106 -6.52 22.83 24.39
CA THR A 106 -5.59 21.78 24.80
C THR A 106 -5.30 20.84 23.63
N GLU A 107 -4.01 20.59 23.38
CA GLU A 107 -3.58 19.61 22.39
C GLU A 107 -3.92 18.19 22.87
N ARG A 108 -4.66 17.46 22.06
CA ARG A 108 -4.98 16.06 22.27
C ARG A 108 -4.38 15.21 21.18
N SER A 109 -3.74 14.14 21.57
CA SER A 109 -3.11 13.20 20.65
C SER A 109 -3.69 11.80 20.85
N LEU A 110 -4.18 11.21 19.76
CA LEU A 110 -4.79 9.88 19.76
C LEU A 110 -4.00 8.94 18.85
N PRO A 111 -3.66 7.74 19.32
CA PRO A 111 -3.08 6.73 18.47
C PRO A 111 -4.11 6.26 17.45
N VAL A 112 -3.67 5.99 16.24
CA VAL A 112 -4.49 5.40 15.17
C VAL A 112 -3.82 4.15 14.64
N VAL A 113 -4.63 3.13 14.47
CA VAL A 113 -4.27 1.89 13.80
C VAL A 113 -5.23 1.73 12.63
N GLY A 114 -4.73 1.29 11.51
CA GLY A 114 -5.58 1.11 10.34
C GLY A 114 -5.05 0.07 9.38
N PHE A 115 -5.88 -0.25 8.41
CA PHE A 115 -5.51 -1.04 7.24
C PHE A 115 -5.41 -0.11 6.04
N LEU A 116 -4.43 -0.37 5.19
CA LEU A 116 -4.16 0.38 3.97
C LEU A 116 -3.98 -0.59 2.81
N LYS A 117 -4.65 -0.31 1.71
CA LYS A 117 -4.39 -0.91 0.40
C LYS A 117 -4.13 0.23 -0.57
N ALA A 118 -2.99 0.19 -1.24
CA ALA A 118 -2.60 1.16 -2.26
C ALA A 118 -2.32 0.43 -3.57
N GLN A 119 -2.82 0.97 -4.67
CA GLN A 119 -2.65 0.43 -6.02
C GLN A 119 -2.91 1.52 -7.05
N ASP A 120 -2.05 1.59 -8.08
CA ASP A 120 -2.24 2.44 -9.27
C ASP A 120 -2.51 3.92 -8.97
N GLY A 121 -1.76 4.51 -8.03
CA GLY A 121 -1.91 5.91 -7.64
C GLY A 121 -3.08 6.18 -6.69
N GLN A 122 -3.86 5.17 -6.34
CA GLN A 122 -4.99 5.28 -5.43
C GLN A 122 -4.78 4.47 -4.16
N PHE A 123 -5.38 4.91 -3.08
CA PHE A 123 -5.38 4.16 -1.84
C PHE A 123 -6.74 4.22 -1.14
N ILE A 124 -7.01 3.16 -0.41
CA ILE A 124 -8.15 3.05 0.49
C ILE A 124 -7.68 2.44 1.80
N GLY A 125 -8.24 2.92 2.88
CA GLY A 125 -7.96 2.36 4.18
C GLY A 125 -9.10 2.54 5.16
N ARG A 126 -8.90 1.97 6.33
CA ARG A 126 -9.87 2.00 7.42
C ARG A 126 -9.12 2.23 8.72
N PHE A 127 -9.53 3.23 9.46
CA PHE A 127 -9.10 3.40 10.84
C PHE A 127 -9.86 2.44 11.76
N MET A 128 -9.13 1.80 12.65
CA MET A 128 -9.70 1.02 13.71
C MET A 128 -9.97 1.94 14.91
N ALA A 129 -11.23 2.23 15.16
CA ALA A 129 -11.62 2.96 16.35
C ALA A 129 -11.96 1.95 17.47
N PRO A 130 -11.51 2.18 18.71
CA PRO A 130 -11.85 1.32 19.83
C PRO A 130 -13.34 1.41 20.18
N VAL A 131 -14.00 2.53 19.84
CA VAL A 131 -15.42 2.77 20.06
C VAL A 131 -15.96 3.58 18.88
N GLY A 132 -17.16 3.22 18.40
CA GLY A 132 -17.86 3.93 17.34
C GLY A 132 -17.74 3.27 15.96
N PRO A 133 -18.37 3.87 14.94
CA PRO A 133 -18.34 3.34 13.58
C PRO A 133 -16.93 3.46 13.00
N ALA A 134 -16.56 2.49 12.18
CA ALA A 134 -15.29 2.53 11.48
C ALA A 134 -15.24 3.72 10.51
N LEU A 135 -14.18 4.50 10.60
CA LEU A 135 -13.85 5.55 9.65
C LEU A 135 -13.03 4.97 8.51
N TYR A 136 -13.41 5.29 7.30
CA TYR A 136 -12.67 4.96 6.08
C TYR A 136 -11.97 6.20 5.55
N PHE A 137 -10.89 5.99 4.85
CA PHE A 137 -10.21 7.02 4.06
C PHE A 137 -9.89 6.47 2.68
N TRP A 138 -10.02 7.31 1.67
CA TRP A 138 -9.72 6.95 0.28
C TRP A 138 -9.26 8.17 -0.49
N GLY A 139 -8.32 7.99 -1.40
CA GLY A 139 -7.75 9.09 -2.14
C GLY A 139 -6.65 8.67 -3.10
N ASP A 140 -5.86 9.64 -3.49
CA ASP A 140 -4.83 9.52 -4.49
C ASP A 140 -3.45 9.84 -3.88
N TYR A 141 -2.42 9.22 -4.46
CA TYR A 141 -1.03 9.50 -4.14
C TYR A 141 -0.19 9.66 -5.42
N THR A 142 0.82 10.51 -5.36
CA THR A 142 1.73 10.82 -6.49
C THR A 142 3.17 10.59 -6.09
#